data_493c8d9562285b97df9bfc468e9dae52
#
_entry.id   493c8d9562285b97df9bfc468e9dae52
#
_cell.length_a   1.000
_cell.length_b   1.000
_cell.length_c   1.000
_cell.angle_alpha   90.00
_cell.angle_beta   90.00
_cell.angle_gamma   90.00
#
_symmetry.space_group_name_H-M   'P 1'
#
loop_
_entity.id
_entity.type
_entity.pdbx_description
1 polymer ?
#
loop_
_entity_poly.entity_id
_entity_poly.type
_entity_poly.pdbx_seq_one_letter_code
_entity_poly.pdbx_strand_id
1 'polypeptide(L)'
;MKPKVYFKTFGCRTNVFDSQVMMSRLNDFEVTHDEHAADIVVVNSCTVTNGADQGVRSYINAQHRRGKKIYLTGCGAHTKGESLFDAGKVEGVFGQSEKEKIDTLLKKRTRFYELGDLEFIDENIVEKFEGKTRAFIKIQEGCSFRCSYCIIPYVRGDARSVSEATILEQVRRLAGNGFGEFVLTGTNIGSYGQGEGRSIASLMQKMSLVRGVRRIRLGSLEPVQITDAFKEILDEPWLERHLHIALQHTSKEMLKLMNRRNRFEDDLALFELLADKGFALGTDFIVGHPGETPQRWKEAWERLERLPLTHVHAFTYSKRDGTPSAAMKPEIDGRIAKARLAELLELVEAKNFAFRRRHNRDLDVLVESKDDDGRFHGYDQYFNAVTIESDADLEGNWIRIDAAEATKEGSRAFV
;
A
#
# COMPACT_ATOMS: atom_id res chain seq x y z
N MET A 1 12.97 31.80 14.30
CA MET A 1 12.97 30.58 13.41
C MET A 1 11.64 29.85 13.57
N LYS A 2 11.07 29.33 12.54
CA LYS A 2 9.88 28.47 12.64
C LYS A 2 10.25 27.14 13.31
N PRO A 3 9.38 26.58 14.18
CA PRO A 3 9.62 25.25 14.74
C PRO A 3 9.69 24.20 13.64
N LYS A 4 10.57 23.20 13.78
CA LYS A 4 10.79 22.13 12.80
C LYS A 4 9.91 20.93 13.10
N VAL A 5 9.21 20.44 12.09
CA VAL A 5 8.32 19.28 12.15
C VAL A 5 8.86 18.13 11.31
N TYR A 6 9.05 16.98 11.94
CA TYR A 6 9.39 15.73 11.28
C TYR A 6 8.16 14.82 11.18
N PHE A 7 7.94 14.21 10.03
CA PHE A 7 6.86 13.25 9.81
C PHE A 7 7.39 11.82 9.78
N LYS A 8 6.95 11.00 10.72
CA LYS A 8 7.17 9.56 10.69
C LYS A 8 5.92 8.85 10.20
N THR A 9 5.98 8.36 8.96
CA THR A 9 4.86 7.64 8.35
C THR A 9 5.09 6.14 8.46
N PHE A 10 4.11 5.44 9.05
CA PHE A 10 4.03 3.99 9.10
C PHE A 10 2.90 3.51 8.17
N GLY A 11 3.07 2.33 7.59
CA GLY A 11 2.02 1.61 6.88
C GLY A 11 1.99 1.84 5.38
N CYS A 12 0.80 2.06 4.83
CA CYS A 12 0.51 1.95 3.41
C CYS A 12 0.71 3.27 2.64
N ARG A 13 0.58 3.17 1.31
CA ARG A 13 0.67 4.32 0.37
C ARG A 13 -0.37 5.42 0.67
N THR A 14 -1.54 5.04 1.19
CA THR A 14 -2.56 6.01 1.64
C THR A 14 -2.03 6.89 2.79
N ASN A 15 -1.33 6.31 3.78
CA ASN A 15 -0.70 7.09 4.83
C ASN A 15 0.42 8.00 4.28
N VAL A 16 1.15 7.56 3.24
CA VAL A 16 2.16 8.41 2.59
C VAL A 16 1.47 9.62 1.94
N PHE A 17 0.38 9.44 1.21
CA PHE A 17 -0.41 10.54 0.65
C PHE A 17 -0.91 11.48 1.76
N ASP A 18 -1.51 10.94 2.83
CA ASP A 18 -2.01 11.73 3.96
C ASP A 18 -0.89 12.57 4.61
N SER A 19 0.33 12.03 4.70
CA SER A 19 1.49 12.78 5.22
C SER A 19 1.90 13.91 4.29
N GLN A 20 1.87 13.71 2.97
CA GLN A 20 2.18 14.79 2.00
C GLN A 20 1.13 15.91 2.08
N VAL A 21 -0.15 15.57 2.23
CA VAL A 21 -1.21 16.56 2.47
C VAL A 21 -0.88 17.39 3.72
N MET A 22 -0.56 16.74 4.85
CA MET A 22 -0.21 17.44 6.08
C MET A 22 1.01 18.35 5.92
N MET A 23 2.07 17.88 5.27
CA MET A 23 3.26 18.67 4.99
C MET A 23 2.93 19.93 4.17
N SER A 24 2.07 19.79 3.14
CA SER A 24 1.66 20.91 2.28
C SER A 24 0.80 21.96 2.99
N ARG A 25 0.20 21.63 4.15
CA ARG A 25 -0.66 22.54 4.94
C ARG A 25 0.06 23.27 6.04
N LEU A 26 1.35 23.02 6.27
CA LEU A 26 2.14 23.73 7.25
C LEU A 26 2.56 25.10 6.74
N ASN A 27 2.15 26.17 7.44
CA ASN A 27 2.49 27.55 7.12
C ASN A 27 3.43 28.15 8.14
N ASP A 28 3.21 27.89 9.43
CA ASP A 28 3.98 28.47 10.54
C ASP A 28 5.08 27.55 11.07
N PHE A 29 5.26 26.41 10.42
CA PHE A 29 6.27 25.41 10.73
C PHE A 29 7.14 25.12 9.52
N GLU A 30 8.34 24.59 9.77
CA GLU A 30 9.28 24.12 8.74
C GLU A 30 9.32 22.58 8.74
N VAL A 31 9.10 21.94 7.58
CA VAL A 31 9.28 20.50 7.44
C VAL A 31 10.78 20.17 7.43
N THR A 32 11.19 19.22 8.24
CA THR A 32 12.58 18.72 8.26
C THR A 32 12.63 17.23 7.97
N HIS A 33 13.66 16.79 7.27
CA HIS A 33 13.96 15.37 7.05
C HIS A 33 14.93 14.80 8.11
N ASP A 34 15.51 15.67 8.94
CA ASP A 34 16.32 15.26 10.09
C ASP A 34 15.47 15.13 11.36
N GLU A 35 15.27 13.88 11.79
CA GLU A 35 14.53 13.55 13.01
C GLU A 35 15.15 14.18 14.26
N HIS A 36 16.47 14.32 14.27
CA HIS A 36 17.19 14.88 15.43
C HIS A 36 17.00 16.39 15.55
N ALA A 37 16.93 17.08 14.42
CA ALA A 37 16.73 18.52 14.36
C ALA A 37 15.28 18.96 14.59
N ALA A 38 14.32 18.01 14.63
CA ALA A 38 12.90 18.32 14.79
C ALA A 38 12.55 18.77 16.21
N ASP A 39 11.71 19.78 16.36
CA ASP A 39 11.06 20.18 17.62
C ASP A 39 9.80 19.35 17.87
N ILE A 40 9.10 19.01 16.80
CA ILE A 40 7.82 18.31 16.78
C ILE A 40 7.92 17.08 15.91
N VAL A 41 7.32 15.97 16.34
CA VAL A 41 7.20 14.74 15.58
C VAL A 41 5.73 14.41 15.37
N VAL A 42 5.31 14.33 14.11
CA VAL A 42 3.98 13.85 13.72
C VAL A 42 4.09 12.40 13.29
N VAL A 43 3.42 11.50 14.00
CA VAL A 43 3.41 10.06 13.73
C VAL A 43 2.12 9.70 13.00
N ASN A 44 2.22 9.46 11.70
CA ASN A 44 1.11 8.92 10.92
C ASN A 44 1.16 7.39 11.00
N SER A 45 0.27 6.83 11.79
CA SER A 45 0.35 5.46 12.31
C SER A 45 -0.45 4.44 11.49
N CYS A 46 0.06 3.21 11.47
CA CYS A 46 -0.65 2.03 10.97
C CYS A 46 -1.05 1.14 12.14
N THR A 47 -2.17 0.40 12.00
CA THR A 47 -2.67 -0.55 13.02
C THR A 47 -3.16 -1.86 12.40
N VAL A 48 -2.77 -2.17 11.15
CA VAL A 48 -3.26 -3.36 10.45
C VAL A 48 -2.66 -4.65 11.01
N THR A 49 -1.44 -4.59 11.55
CA THR A 49 -0.75 -5.73 12.17
C THR A 49 -0.21 -5.40 13.56
N ASN A 50 0.02 -6.43 14.38
CA ASN A 50 0.67 -6.28 15.69
C ASN A 50 2.09 -5.70 15.57
N GLY A 51 2.82 -6.09 14.51
CA GLY A 51 4.14 -5.53 14.23
C GLY A 51 4.09 -4.03 13.95
N ALA A 52 3.08 -3.56 13.21
CA ALA A 52 2.87 -2.13 12.97
C ALA A 52 2.60 -1.38 14.28
N ASP A 53 1.67 -1.88 15.13
CA ASP A 53 1.38 -1.27 16.43
C ASP A 53 2.62 -1.22 17.33
N GLN A 54 3.40 -2.32 17.35
CA GLN A 54 4.63 -2.38 18.13
C GLN A 54 5.68 -1.38 17.64
N GLY A 55 5.85 -1.25 16.32
CA GLY A 55 6.75 -0.28 15.71
C GLY A 55 6.38 1.15 16.06
N VAL A 56 5.10 1.50 15.92
CA VAL A 56 4.56 2.83 16.29
C VAL A 56 4.80 3.12 17.77
N ARG A 57 4.44 2.19 18.67
CA ARG A 57 4.60 2.36 20.11
C ARG A 57 6.08 2.51 20.51
N SER A 58 6.95 1.68 19.95
CA SER A 58 8.40 1.72 20.24
C SER A 58 8.99 3.05 19.79
N TYR A 59 8.59 3.55 18.63
CA TYR A 59 9.01 4.83 18.09
C TYR A 59 8.55 6.01 18.97
N ILE A 60 7.26 6.06 19.32
CA ILE A 60 6.70 7.08 20.20
C ILE A 60 7.45 7.11 21.56
N ASN A 61 7.67 5.95 22.18
CA ASN A 61 8.41 5.86 23.43
C ASN A 61 9.86 6.36 23.30
N ALA A 62 10.52 6.11 22.17
CA ALA A 62 11.87 6.61 21.92
C ALA A 62 11.89 8.15 21.80
N GLN A 63 10.96 8.74 21.03
CA GLN A 63 10.86 10.19 20.87
C GLN A 63 10.44 10.90 22.16
N HIS A 64 9.52 10.30 22.92
CA HIS A 64 9.10 10.82 24.23
C HIS A 64 10.28 10.91 25.21
N ARG A 65 11.15 9.86 25.28
CA ARG A 65 12.37 9.92 26.09
C ARG A 65 13.38 10.99 25.67
N ARG A 66 13.32 11.42 24.41
CA ARG A 66 14.14 12.53 23.87
C ARG A 66 13.52 13.92 24.13
N GLY A 67 12.36 13.96 24.80
CA GLY A 67 11.65 15.22 25.12
C GLY A 67 10.97 15.87 23.92
N LYS A 68 10.74 15.15 22.83
CA LYS A 68 10.05 15.69 21.64
C LYS A 68 8.55 15.83 21.88
N LYS A 69 7.95 16.88 21.31
CA LYS A 69 6.49 17.00 21.24
C LYS A 69 5.96 16.07 20.16
N ILE A 70 5.06 15.15 20.53
CA ILE A 70 4.59 14.09 19.64
C ILE A 70 3.09 14.24 19.38
N TYR A 71 2.69 14.18 18.12
CA TYR A 71 1.30 14.14 17.70
C TYR A 71 1.04 12.85 16.94
N LEU A 72 -0.09 12.20 17.21
CA LEU A 72 -0.46 10.92 16.62
C LEU A 72 -1.65 11.10 15.68
N THR A 73 -1.54 10.52 14.50
CA THR A 73 -2.63 10.42 13.50
C THR A 73 -2.59 9.08 12.79
N GLY A 74 -3.44 8.88 11.78
CA GLY A 74 -3.52 7.64 11.01
C GLY A 74 -4.47 6.61 11.65
N CYS A 75 -4.42 5.38 11.12
CA CYS A 75 -5.31 4.30 11.59
C CYS A 75 -5.13 3.97 13.08
N GLY A 76 -3.92 4.06 13.59
CA GLY A 76 -3.61 3.80 15.01
C GLY A 76 -4.18 4.84 15.98
N ALA A 77 -4.54 6.04 15.50
CA ALA A 77 -5.22 7.03 16.32
C ALA A 77 -6.56 6.50 16.86
N HIS A 78 -7.30 5.75 16.05
CA HIS A 78 -8.59 5.15 16.42
C HIS A 78 -8.49 3.90 17.30
N THR A 79 -7.32 3.25 17.40
CA THR A 79 -7.17 1.99 18.16
C THR A 79 -6.30 2.10 19.39
N LYS A 80 -5.25 2.92 19.33
CA LYS A 80 -4.26 3.09 20.40
C LYS A 80 -4.08 4.54 20.83
N GLY A 81 -4.77 5.48 20.16
CA GLY A 81 -4.65 6.90 20.42
C GLY A 81 -5.00 7.26 21.85
N GLU A 82 -6.14 6.80 22.35
CA GLU A 82 -6.62 7.06 23.70
C GLU A 82 -5.61 6.62 24.77
N SER A 83 -5.15 5.36 24.69
CA SER A 83 -4.19 4.83 25.67
C SER A 83 -2.85 5.55 25.66
N LEU A 84 -2.38 6.02 24.50
CA LEU A 84 -1.15 6.80 24.39
C LEU A 84 -1.32 8.23 24.90
N PHE A 85 -2.49 8.81 24.67
CA PHE A 85 -2.86 10.14 25.16
C PHE A 85 -2.99 10.15 26.68
N ASP A 86 -3.74 9.22 27.28
CA ASP A 86 -3.92 9.11 28.73
C ASP A 86 -2.60 8.84 29.47
N ALA A 87 -1.71 8.04 28.85
CA ALA A 87 -0.37 7.79 29.38
C ALA A 87 0.58 9.00 29.22
N GLY A 88 0.14 10.15 28.70
CA GLY A 88 0.96 11.32 28.52
C GLY A 88 2.07 11.16 27.49
N LYS A 89 1.96 10.20 26.55
CA LYS A 89 2.99 9.90 25.56
C LYS A 89 2.93 10.77 24.32
N VAL A 90 1.77 11.39 24.08
CA VAL A 90 1.52 12.30 22.94
C VAL A 90 0.82 13.56 23.41
N GLU A 91 1.12 14.69 22.77
CA GLU A 91 0.52 15.99 23.03
C GLU A 91 -0.87 16.13 22.41
N GLY A 92 -1.07 15.47 21.25
CA GLY A 92 -2.34 15.49 20.55
C GLY A 92 -2.56 14.22 19.73
N VAL A 93 -3.84 13.87 19.60
CA VAL A 93 -4.31 12.79 18.72
C VAL A 93 -5.37 13.38 17.80
N PHE A 94 -5.26 13.13 16.49
CA PHE A 94 -6.24 13.59 15.53
C PHE A 94 -6.48 12.54 14.41
N GLY A 95 -7.72 12.52 13.90
CA GLY A 95 -8.11 11.60 12.83
C GLY A 95 -7.83 12.17 11.44
N GLN A 96 -8.20 11.39 10.42
CA GLN A 96 -7.88 11.71 9.02
C GLN A 96 -8.63 12.92 8.47
N SER A 97 -9.84 13.21 8.95
CA SER A 97 -10.60 14.39 8.58
C SER A 97 -9.98 15.70 9.09
N GLU A 98 -9.16 15.59 10.13
CA GLU A 98 -8.55 16.76 10.77
C GLU A 98 -7.17 17.13 10.19
N LYS A 99 -6.61 16.31 9.29
CA LYS A 99 -5.25 16.47 8.75
C LYS A 99 -5.00 17.81 8.06
N GLU A 100 -6.02 18.40 7.44
CA GLU A 100 -5.91 19.72 6.79
C GLU A 100 -5.71 20.86 7.79
N LYS A 101 -6.17 20.66 9.03
CA LYS A 101 -6.07 21.62 10.12
C LYS A 101 -4.74 21.54 10.88
N ILE A 102 -3.78 20.75 10.38
CA ILE A 102 -2.53 20.43 11.11
C ILE A 102 -1.80 21.67 11.61
N ASP A 103 -1.71 22.72 10.81
CA ASP A 103 -1.05 23.98 11.21
C ASP A 103 -1.69 24.60 12.46
N THR A 104 -3.02 24.53 12.55
CA THR A 104 -3.78 24.99 13.72
C THR A 104 -3.65 24.04 14.89
N LEU A 105 -3.69 22.72 14.64
CA LEU A 105 -3.59 21.70 15.68
C LEU A 105 -2.25 21.75 16.40
N LEU A 106 -1.14 21.94 15.66
CA LEU A 106 0.19 22.03 16.25
C LEU A 106 0.41 23.32 17.08
N LYS A 107 -0.41 24.36 16.90
CA LYS A 107 -0.39 25.60 17.69
C LYS A 107 -1.16 25.52 19.00
N LYS A 108 -1.97 24.46 19.21
CA LYS A 108 -2.73 24.31 20.45
C LYS A 108 -1.79 24.27 21.66
N ARG A 109 -2.12 25.05 22.67
CA ARG A 109 -1.34 25.13 23.94
C ARG A 109 -1.71 24.04 24.93
N THR A 110 -2.86 23.39 24.73
CA THR A 110 -3.38 22.31 25.56
C THR A 110 -3.37 21.01 24.79
N ARG A 111 -3.18 19.90 25.49
CA ARG A 111 -3.33 18.57 24.91
C ARG A 111 -4.75 18.37 24.37
N PHE A 112 -4.91 17.63 23.27
CA PHE A 112 -6.18 17.43 22.61
C PHE A 112 -6.35 16.02 22.05
N TYR A 113 -7.61 15.57 21.91
CA TYR A 113 -7.99 14.31 21.33
C TYR A 113 -9.19 14.53 20.39
N GLU A 114 -8.96 14.53 19.06
CA GLU A 114 -9.93 14.93 18.04
C GLU A 114 -9.91 13.95 16.86
N LEU A 115 -10.69 12.88 16.91
CA LEU A 115 -10.69 11.86 15.86
C LEU A 115 -11.41 12.31 14.58
N GLY A 116 -12.31 13.30 14.69
CA GLY A 116 -13.08 13.79 13.55
C GLY A 116 -14.09 12.76 13.00
N ASP A 117 -14.35 12.87 11.71
CA ASP A 117 -15.37 12.10 11.01
C ASP A 117 -14.76 11.06 10.08
N LEU A 118 -15.24 9.82 10.15
CA LEU A 118 -14.84 8.71 9.27
C LEU A 118 -15.54 8.75 7.90
N GLU A 119 -16.57 9.58 7.72
CA GLU A 119 -17.28 9.74 6.45
C GLU A 119 -16.68 10.87 5.57
N PHE A 120 -15.66 11.56 6.08
CA PHE A 120 -14.95 12.62 5.35
C PHE A 120 -14.42 12.14 4.00
N ILE A 121 -14.67 12.93 2.94
CA ILE A 121 -14.11 12.71 1.60
C ILE A 121 -12.89 13.61 1.42
N ASP A 122 -11.78 12.99 1.06
CA ASP A 122 -10.49 13.68 0.90
C ASP A 122 -10.32 14.25 -0.51
N GLU A 123 -10.64 15.51 -0.70
CA GLU A 123 -10.48 16.24 -1.96
C GLU A 123 -9.14 17.01 -2.04
N ASN A 124 -8.13 16.58 -1.26
CA ASN A 124 -6.84 17.24 -1.27
C ASN A 124 -6.03 16.95 -2.53
N ILE A 125 -5.35 18.00 -3.02
CA ILE A 125 -4.39 17.94 -4.10
C ILE A 125 -2.98 18.14 -3.55
N VAL A 126 -2.08 17.24 -3.90
CA VAL A 126 -0.65 17.29 -3.59
C VAL A 126 0.11 17.63 -4.86
N GLU A 127 0.94 18.67 -4.84
CA GLU A 127 1.63 19.16 -6.04
C GLU A 127 2.97 18.47 -6.30
N LYS A 128 3.54 17.83 -5.30
CA LYS A 128 4.80 17.09 -5.40
C LYS A 128 4.89 16.00 -4.34
N PHE A 129 5.69 14.99 -4.62
CA PHE A 129 6.09 13.94 -3.68
C PHE A 129 7.59 14.04 -3.48
N GLU A 130 8.02 14.63 -2.37
CA GLU A 130 9.44 14.82 -2.08
C GLU A 130 10.15 13.46 -1.91
N GLY A 131 11.29 13.32 -2.58
CA GLY A 131 12.09 12.10 -2.55
C GLY A 131 11.39 10.87 -3.16
N LYS A 132 10.45 11.07 -4.11
CA LYS A 132 9.77 10.00 -4.83
C LYS A 132 9.81 10.25 -6.33
N THR A 133 10.03 9.18 -7.07
CA THR A 133 9.97 9.15 -8.55
C THR A 133 8.57 8.78 -9.06
N ARG A 134 7.73 8.19 -8.20
CA ARG A 134 6.35 7.81 -8.49
C ARG A 134 5.36 8.65 -7.67
N ALA A 135 4.25 9.05 -8.29
CA ALA A 135 3.18 9.77 -7.62
C ALA A 135 2.10 8.82 -7.11
N PHE A 136 1.72 8.96 -5.85
CA PHE A 136 0.60 8.21 -5.26
C PHE A 136 -0.69 9.02 -5.40
N ILE A 137 -1.68 8.47 -6.05
CA ILE A 137 -2.98 9.13 -6.27
C ILE A 137 -4.03 8.43 -5.42
N LYS A 138 -4.49 9.11 -4.37
CA LYS A 138 -5.57 8.63 -3.53
C LYS A 138 -6.89 8.83 -4.26
N ILE A 139 -7.52 7.73 -4.66
CA ILE A 139 -8.78 7.74 -5.40
C ILE A 139 -9.98 7.33 -4.56
N GLN A 140 -9.72 6.68 -3.41
CA GLN A 140 -10.75 6.03 -2.62
C GLN A 140 -10.30 5.91 -1.15
N GLU A 141 -11.23 5.94 -0.22
CA GLU A 141 -11.00 5.71 1.20
C GLU A 141 -12.09 4.86 1.83
N GLY A 142 -11.74 4.16 2.94
CA GLY A 142 -12.65 3.25 3.63
C GLY A 142 -12.93 1.94 2.88
N CYS A 143 -13.70 1.04 3.48
CA CYS A 143 -14.03 -0.24 2.88
C CYS A 143 -15.37 -0.75 3.42
N SER A 144 -16.33 -1.03 2.51
CA SER A 144 -17.63 -1.59 2.85
C SER A 144 -17.64 -3.12 2.91
N PHE A 145 -16.51 -3.79 2.66
CA PHE A 145 -16.35 -5.20 2.91
C PHE A 145 -16.21 -5.43 4.42
N ARG A 146 -16.70 -6.54 4.89
CA ARG A 146 -16.69 -6.90 6.32
C ARG A 146 -15.93 -8.21 6.51
N CYS A 147 -14.69 -8.27 5.98
CA CYS A 147 -13.81 -9.41 6.21
C CYS A 147 -13.57 -9.59 7.70
N SER A 148 -13.70 -10.83 8.19
CA SER A 148 -13.76 -11.11 9.63
C SER A 148 -12.52 -10.74 10.43
N TYR A 149 -11.38 -10.58 9.76
CA TYR A 149 -10.09 -10.24 10.36
C TYR A 149 -9.75 -8.74 10.28
N CYS A 150 -10.53 -7.95 9.52
CA CYS A 150 -10.11 -6.63 9.06
C CYS A 150 -10.61 -5.51 9.97
N ILE A 151 -9.70 -4.68 10.45
CA ILE A 151 -9.98 -3.51 11.29
C ILE A 151 -10.35 -2.25 10.47
N ILE A 152 -10.11 -2.26 9.17
CA ILE A 152 -10.21 -1.06 8.31
C ILE A 152 -11.57 -0.36 8.38
N PRO A 153 -12.71 -1.05 8.30
CA PRO A 153 -14.01 -0.36 8.39
C PRO A 153 -14.19 0.46 9.68
N TYR A 154 -13.52 0.07 10.75
CA TYR A 154 -13.61 0.72 12.06
C TYR A 154 -12.68 1.93 12.23
N VAL A 155 -11.64 2.04 11.39
CA VAL A 155 -10.61 3.09 11.49
C VAL A 155 -10.53 3.99 10.26
N ARG A 156 -11.21 3.62 9.17
CA ARG A 156 -11.27 4.36 7.90
C ARG A 156 -12.71 4.54 7.39
N GLY A 157 -13.71 3.97 8.06
CA GLY A 157 -15.12 4.05 7.67
C GLY A 157 -15.48 3.22 6.43
N ASP A 158 -16.64 3.46 5.88
CA ASP A 158 -17.14 2.81 4.67
C ASP A 158 -16.48 3.36 3.40
N ALA A 159 -16.62 2.63 2.29
CA ALA A 159 -16.03 2.99 1.03
C ALA A 159 -16.56 4.32 0.49
N ARG A 160 -15.66 5.23 0.15
CA ARG A 160 -15.94 6.55 -0.42
C ARG A 160 -14.97 6.83 -1.56
N SER A 161 -15.46 7.46 -2.61
CA SER A 161 -14.65 7.83 -3.78
C SER A 161 -14.28 9.31 -3.72
N VAL A 162 -13.04 9.62 -4.08
CA VAL A 162 -12.64 10.99 -4.42
C VAL A 162 -13.30 11.39 -5.75
N SER A 163 -13.63 12.66 -5.94
CA SER A 163 -14.22 13.11 -7.19
C SER A 163 -13.27 12.90 -8.38
N GLU A 164 -13.81 12.52 -9.53
CA GLU A 164 -13.02 12.33 -10.74
C GLU A 164 -12.29 13.62 -11.14
N ALA A 165 -12.94 14.76 -10.95
CA ALA A 165 -12.37 16.06 -11.26
C ALA A 165 -11.11 16.34 -10.43
N THR A 166 -11.16 16.09 -9.13
CA THR A 166 -10.01 16.24 -8.23
C THR A 166 -8.87 15.28 -8.60
N ILE A 167 -9.19 14.02 -8.89
CA ILE A 167 -8.18 13.05 -9.30
C ILE A 167 -7.48 13.48 -10.59
N LEU A 168 -8.24 13.86 -11.61
CA LEU A 168 -7.65 14.30 -12.90
C LEU A 168 -6.85 15.58 -12.77
N GLU A 169 -7.28 16.53 -11.93
CA GLU A 169 -6.51 17.73 -11.63
C GLU A 169 -5.20 17.41 -10.91
N GLN A 170 -5.24 16.52 -9.93
CA GLN A 170 -4.06 15.99 -9.22
C GLN A 170 -3.06 15.39 -10.21
N VAL A 171 -3.54 14.54 -11.13
CA VAL A 171 -2.70 13.90 -12.15
C VAL A 171 -2.09 14.93 -13.10
N ARG A 172 -2.86 15.94 -13.56
CA ARG A 172 -2.34 17.01 -14.44
C ARG A 172 -1.22 17.79 -13.77
N ARG A 173 -1.38 18.19 -12.49
CA ARG A 173 -0.35 18.92 -11.76
C ARG A 173 0.93 18.12 -11.59
N LEU A 174 0.79 16.87 -11.17
CA LEU A 174 1.96 15.99 -10.97
C LEU A 174 2.65 15.64 -12.29
N ALA A 175 1.89 15.38 -13.37
CA ALA A 175 2.48 15.17 -14.70
C ALA A 175 3.21 16.41 -15.19
N GLY A 176 2.62 17.61 -14.96
CA GLY A 176 3.27 18.90 -15.25
C GLY A 176 4.58 19.11 -14.46
N ASN A 177 4.68 18.51 -13.28
CA ASN A 177 5.89 18.52 -12.43
C ASN A 177 6.86 17.35 -12.72
N GLY A 178 6.68 16.61 -13.84
CA GLY A 178 7.61 15.61 -14.34
C GLY A 178 7.34 14.18 -13.89
N PHE A 179 6.29 13.91 -13.14
CA PHE A 179 5.92 12.52 -12.81
C PHE A 179 5.34 11.80 -14.02
N GLY A 180 5.91 10.63 -14.35
CA GLY A 180 5.41 9.77 -15.44
C GLY A 180 4.69 8.51 -14.95
N GLU A 181 4.96 8.06 -13.73
CA GLU A 181 4.30 6.89 -13.14
C GLU A 181 3.37 7.29 -11.99
N PHE A 182 2.13 6.82 -12.10
CA PHE A 182 1.05 7.10 -11.15
C PHE A 182 0.54 5.83 -10.51
N VAL A 183 0.58 5.76 -9.18
CA VAL A 183 0.13 4.61 -8.42
C VAL A 183 -1.20 4.92 -7.77
N LEU A 184 -2.29 4.34 -8.28
CA LEU A 184 -3.61 4.49 -7.67
C LEU A 184 -3.61 3.82 -6.30
N THR A 185 -3.99 4.58 -5.29
CA THR A 185 -4.02 4.13 -3.90
C THR A 185 -5.36 4.41 -3.23
N GLY A 186 -5.65 3.63 -2.23
CA GLY A 186 -6.87 3.69 -1.43
C GLY A 186 -6.91 2.50 -0.50
N THR A 187 -7.99 2.36 0.22
CA THR A 187 -8.21 1.24 1.14
C THR A 187 -8.75 0.01 0.41
N ASN A 188 -9.61 0.24 -0.59
CA ASN A 188 -10.18 -0.75 -1.49
C ASN A 188 -10.45 -0.08 -2.83
N ILE A 189 -9.41 0.09 -3.63
CA ILE A 189 -9.44 0.92 -4.85
C ILE A 189 -10.45 0.45 -5.89
N GLY A 190 -10.74 -0.85 -5.97
CA GLY A 190 -11.73 -1.40 -6.91
C GLY A 190 -13.18 -1.05 -6.55
N SER A 191 -13.44 -0.46 -5.36
CA SER A 191 -14.75 0.10 -5.03
C SER A 191 -14.93 1.56 -5.49
N TYR A 192 -13.93 2.14 -6.17
CA TYR A 192 -14.05 3.48 -6.74
C TYR A 192 -15.23 3.59 -7.69
N GLY A 193 -16.06 4.62 -7.48
CA GLY A 193 -17.23 4.91 -8.31
C GLY A 193 -18.38 3.90 -8.22
N GLN A 194 -18.29 2.92 -7.31
CA GLN A 194 -19.35 1.93 -7.13
C GLN A 194 -20.67 2.59 -6.72
N GLY A 195 -21.74 2.31 -7.47
CA GLY A 195 -23.05 2.94 -7.27
C GLY A 195 -23.19 4.33 -7.88
N GLU A 196 -22.13 4.88 -8.50
CA GLU A 196 -22.10 6.23 -9.08
C GLU A 196 -21.97 6.21 -10.62
N GLY A 197 -22.08 5.06 -11.26
CA GLY A 197 -21.91 4.90 -12.71
C GLY A 197 -20.47 5.12 -13.20
N ARG A 198 -19.50 5.13 -12.30
CA ARG A 198 -18.06 5.27 -12.56
C ARG A 198 -17.34 3.99 -12.24
N SER A 199 -16.17 3.77 -12.84
CA SER A 199 -15.32 2.62 -12.56
C SER A 199 -13.84 3.01 -12.55
N ILE A 200 -13.01 2.17 -11.91
CA ILE A 200 -11.56 2.36 -11.94
C ILE A 200 -11.01 2.28 -13.35
N ALA A 201 -11.57 1.43 -14.22
CA ALA A 201 -11.17 1.32 -15.62
C ALA A 201 -11.43 2.63 -16.39
N SER A 202 -12.64 3.20 -16.27
CA SER A 202 -12.98 4.47 -16.93
C SER A 202 -12.14 5.65 -16.41
N LEU A 203 -11.80 5.65 -15.11
CA LEU A 203 -10.88 6.64 -14.53
C LEU A 203 -9.49 6.52 -15.15
N MET A 204 -8.93 5.30 -15.21
CA MET A 204 -7.59 5.06 -15.75
C MET A 204 -7.48 5.44 -17.23
N GLN A 205 -8.52 5.15 -18.04
CA GLN A 205 -8.60 5.61 -19.43
C GLN A 205 -8.52 7.13 -19.53
N LYS A 206 -9.25 7.87 -18.68
CA LYS A 206 -9.17 9.34 -18.65
C LYS A 206 -7.81 9.85 -18.16
N MET A 207 -7.21 9.20 -17.19
CA MET A 207 -5.87 9.55 -16.70
C MET A 207 -4.81 9.36 -17.80
N SER A 208 -4.90 8.30 -18.60
CA SER A 208 -3.93 8.01 -19.66
C SER A 208 -3.91 9.09 -20.77
N LEU A 209 -5.00 9.85 -20.91
CA LEU A 209 -5.07 10.97 -21.86
C LEU A 209 -4.35 12.24 -21.34
N VAL A 210 -3.96 12.29 -20.09
CA VAL A 210 -3.21 13.42 -19.53
C VAL A 210 -1.76 13.36 -20.03
N ARG A 211 -1.32 14.43 -20.70
CA ARG A 211 0.05 14.53 -21.20
C ARG A 211 1.07 14.36 -20.08
N GLY A 212 2.01 13.46 -20.25
CA GLY A 212 3.06 13.13 -19.28
C GLY A 212 2.77 11.84 -18.50
N VAL A 213 1.55 11.33 -18.49
CA VAL A 213 1.24 10.01 -17.95
C VAL A 213 1.83 8.94 -18.86
N ARG A 214 2.75 8.15 -18.32
CA ARG A 214 3.42 7.05 -19.04
C ARG A 214 2.99 5.68 -18.54
N ARG A 215 2.86 5.52 -17.21
CA ARG A 215 2.43 4.25 -16.60
C ARG A 215 1.48 4.49 -15.43
N ILE A 216 0.42 3.71 -15.38
CA ILE A 216 -0.53 3.68 -14.27
C ILE A 216 -0.41 2.34 -13.56
N ARG A 217 -0.08 2.38 -12.26
CA ARG A 217 -0.03 1.22 -11.37
C ARG A 217 -1.21 1.21 -10.43
N LEU A 218 -1.53 0.02 -9.98
CA LEU A 218 -2.64 -0.20 -9.06
C LEU A 218 -2.15 -0.66 -7.68
N GLY A 219 -2.88 -0.29 -6.64
CA GLY A 219 -2.86 -1.01 -5.39
C GLY A 219 -3.58 -2.36 -5.52
N SER A 220 -3.85 -3.01 -4.38
CA SER A 220 -4.53 -4.31 -4.39
C SER A 220 -5.98 -4.19 -4.84
N LEU A 221 -6.40 -5.10 -5.71
CA LEU A 221 -7.79 -5.31 -6.15
C LEU A 221 -8.35 -6.59 -5.53
N GLU A 222 -9.64 -6.60 -5.28
CA GLU A 222 -10.35 -7.84 -4.97
C GLU A 222 -10.66 -8.62 -6.26
N PRO A 223 -10.62 -9.96 -6.28
CA PRO A 223 -10.91 -10.73 -7.51
C PRO A 223 -12.23 -10.32 -8.18
N VAL A 224 -13.27 -10.11 -7.38
CA VAL A 224 -14.62 -9.72 -7.85
C VAL A 224 -14.68 -8.30 -8.45
N GLN A 225 -13.63 -7.52 -8.35
CA GLN A 225 -13.52 -6.15 -8.89
C GLN A 225 -12.84 -6.11 -10.26
N ILE A 226 -12.29 -7.24 -10.72
CA ILE A 226 -11.80 -7.38 -12.10
C ILE A 226 -12.99 -7.66 -13.02
N THR A 227 -13.73 -6.60 -13.31
CA THR A 227 -14.94 -6.64 -14.15
C THR A 227 -14.59 -6.77 -15.63
N ASP A 228 -15.59 -7.01 -16.48
CA ASP A 228 -15.37 -7.06 -17.95
C ASP A 228 -14.84 -5.70 -18.46
N ALA A 229 -15.36 -4.58 -17.96
CA ALA A 229 -14.82 -3.26 -18.29
C ALA A 229 -13.34 -3.08 -17.88
N PHE A 230 -12.90 -3.74 -16.81
CA PHE A 230 -11.48 -3.76 -16.45
C PHE A 230 -10.67 -4.66 -17.40
N LYS A 231 -11.24 -5.78 -17.84
CA LYS A 231 -10.56 -6.67 -18.80
C LYS A 231 -10.35 -6.02 -20.17
N GLU A 232 -11.19 -5.07 -20.58
CA GLU A 232 -11.05 -4.32 -21.83
C GLU A 232 -9.77 -3.45 -21.87
N ILE A 233 -9.24 -3.03 -20.75
CA ILE A 233 -8.02 -2.20 -20.67
C ILE A 233 -6.73 -3.02 -20.45
N LEU A 234 -6.80 -4.33 -20.36
CA LEU A 234 -5.62 -5.17 -20.05
C LEU A 234 -4.50 -5.09 -21.09
N ASP A 235 -4.82 -4.76 -22.34
CA ASP A 235 -3.83 -4.68 -23.42
C ASP A 235 -3.31 -3.24 -23.64
N GLU A 236 -3.76 -2.29 -22.82
CA GLU A 236 -3.36 -0.89 -22.93
C GLU A 236 -1.88 -0.68 -22.53
N PRO A 237 -1.10 0.07 -23.32
CA PRO A 237 0.34 0.22 -23.10
C PRO A 237 0.70 1.04 -21.84
N TRP A 238 -0.22 1.87 -21.36
CA TRP A 238 -0.06 2.66 -20.14
C TRP A 238 -0.37 1.87 -18.85
N LEU A 239 -1.02 0.69 -18.97
CA LEU A 239 -1.28 -0.16 -17.82
C LEU A 239 -0.01 -0.94 -17.46
N GLU A 240 0.36 -0.88 -16.18
CA GLU A 240 1.44 -1.74 -15.65
C GLU A 240 1.18 -3.22 -15.97
N ARG A 241 2.25 -3.98 -16.13
CA ARG A 241 2.19 -5.42 -16.40
C ARG A 241 2.25 -6.26 -15.11
N HIS A 242 1.86 -5.68 -13.99
CA HIS A 242 1.73 -6.33 -12.70
C HIS A 242 0.38 -6.00 -12.08
N LEU A 243 -0.37 -7.01 -11.65
CA LEU A 243 -1.61 -6.85 -10.91
C LEU A 243 -1.52 -7.55 -9.57
N HIS A 244 -1.86 -6.84 -8.51
CA HIS A 244 -1.95 -7.39 -7.16
C HIS A 244 -3.40 -7.66 -6.80
N ILE A 245 -3.77 -8.96 -6.68
CA ILE A 245 -5.14 -9.42 -6.47
C ILE A 245 -5.23 -10.11 -5.12
N ALA A 246 -5.96 -9.51 -4.18
CA ALA A 246 -6.01 -9.91 -2.78
C ALA A 246 -6.85 -11.17 -2.56
N LEU A 247 -6.27 -12.35 -2.66
CA LEU A 247 -6.96 -13.63 -2.37
C LEU A 247 -7.18 -13.84 -0.88
N GLN A 248 -6.20 -13.44 -0.06
CA GLN A 248 -6.12 -13.62 1.40
C GLN A 248 -6.01 -15.08 1.86
N HIS A 249 -6.61 -16.02 1.16
CA HIS A 249 -6.52 -17.47 1.33
C HIS A 249 -7.05 -18.20 0.09
N THR A 250 -6.80 -19.50 -0.02
CA THR A 250 -7.28 -20.32 -1.15
C THR A 250 -8.19 -21.49 -0.72
N SER A 251 -8.17 -21.91 0.56
CA SER A 251 -9.11 -22.93 1.06
C SER A 251 -10.54 -22.39 1.14
N LYS A 252 -11.51 -23.14 0.60
CA LYS A 252 -12.93 -22.77 0.58
C LYS A 252 -13.47 -22.44 1.97
N GLU A 253 -13.19 -23.29 2.95
CA GLU A 253 -13.68 -23.10 4.31
C GLU A 253 -12.99 -21.90 4.99
N MET A 254 -11.73 -21.64 4.69
CA MET A 254 -11.05 -20.46 5.22
C MET A 254 -11.63 -19.16 4.62
N LEU A 255 -11.85 -19.12 3.31
CA LEU A 255 -12.51 -17.97 2.67
C LEU A 255 -13.86 -17.68 3.30
N LYS A 256 -14.65 -18.71 3.60
CA LYS A 256 -15.93 -18.56 4.31
C LYS A 256 -15.75 -18.02 5.74
N LEU A 257 -14.81 -18.56 6.51
CA LEU A 257 -14.50 -18.07 7.87
C LEU A 257 -14.00 -16.61 7.85
N MET A 258 -13.26 -16.25 6.84
CA MET A 258 -12.74 -14.89 6.61
C MET A 258 -13.80 -13.93 6.06
N ASN A 259 -15.03 -14.39 5.80
CA ASN A 259 -16.10 -13.63 5.16
C ASN A 259 -15.67 -13.04 3.80
N ARG A 260 -14.99 -13.86 2.99
CA ARG A 260 -14.53 -13.50 1.65
C ARG A 260 -15.58 -13.86 0.60
N ARG A 261 -15.58 -13.12 -0.52
CA ARG A 261 -16.53 -13.26 -1.62
C ARG A 261 -16.00 -14.08 -2.79
N ASN A 262 -14.67 -14.24 -2.86
CA ASN A 262 -13.99 -14.95 -3.95
C ASN A 262 -14.08 -16.48 -3.77
N ARG A 263 -13.93 -17.20 -4.90
CA ARG A 263 -13.91 -18.67 -4.97
C ARG A 263 -12.68 -19.08 -5.74
N PHE A 264 -12.02 -20.13 -5.29
CA PHE A 264 -10.74 -20.57 -5.87
C PHE A 264 -10.83 -20.89 -7.38
N GLU A 265 -11.88 -21.54 -7.82
CA GLU A 265 -12.04 -21.91 -9.23
C GLU A 265 -12.16 -20.67 -10.14
N ASP A 266 -12.91 -19.66 -9.71
CA ASP A 266 -13.04 -18.38 -10.41
C ASP A 266 -11.73 -17.58 -10.34
N ASP A 267 -11.06 -17.58 -9.17
CA ASP A 267 -9.77 -16.95 -8.96
C ASP A 267 -8.69 -17.56 -9.86
N LEU A 268 -8.64 -18.91 -9.96
CA LEU A 268 -7.67 -19.61 -10.83
C LEU A 268 -7.87 -19.23 -12.28
N ALA A 269 -9.10 -19.28 -12.78
CA ALA A 269 -9.42 -18.93 -14.16
C ALA A 269 -9.04 -17.45 -14.47
N LEU A 270 -9.26 -16.53 -13.50
CA LEU A 270 -8.82 -15.15 -13.63
C LEU A 270 -7.29 -15.04 -13.70
N PHE A 271 -6.58 -15.73 -12.80
CA PHE A 271 -5.11 -15.69 -12.75
C PHE A 271 -4.48 -16.28 -14.01
N GLU A 272 -5.04 -17.39 -14.54
CA GLU A 272 -4.60 -17.99 -15.81
C GLU A 272 -4.81 -17.03 -16.97
N LEU A 273 -5.99 -16.41 -17.10
CA LEU A 273 -6.26 -15.41 -18.13
C LEU A 273 -5.25 -14.25 -18.09
N LEU A 274 -4.94 -13.73 -16.90
CA LEU A 274 -4.00 -12.62 -16.73
C LEU A 274 -2.55 -13.06 -17.02
N ALA A 275 -2.17 -14.27 -16.60
CA ALA A 275 -0.85 -14.82 -16.89
C ALA A 275 -0.64 -15.05 -18.39
N ASP A 276 -1.67 -15.55 -19.11
CA ASP A 276 -1.64 -15.72 -20.56
C ASP A 276 -1.49 -14.37 -21.30
N LYS A 277 -2.03 -13.31 -20.72
CA LYS A 277 -1.79 -11.92 -21.19
C LYS A 277 -0.42 -11.37 -20.78
N GLY A 278 0.44 -12.14 -20.12
CA GLY A 278 1.80 -11.78 -19.74
C GLY A 278 1.90 -10.88 -18.51
N PHE A 279 0.91 -10.89 -17.60
CA PHE A 279 1.02 -10.16 -16.35
C PHE A 279 1.83 -10.91 -15.29
N ALA A 280 2.65 -10.19 -14.53
CA ALA A 280 3.12 -10.62 -13.24
C ALA A 280 2.00 -10.49 -12.21
N LEU A 281 1.79 -11.52 -11.37
CA LEU A 281 0.61 -11.60 -10.52
C LEU A 281 0.99 -11.68 -9.05
N GLY A 282 0.53 -10.70 -8.28
CA GLY A 282 0.71 -10.63 -6.83
C GLY A 282 -0.55 -10.97 -6.06
N THR A 283 -0.37 -11.37 -4.81
CA THR A 283 -1.49 -11.55 -3.88
C THR A 283 -1.12 -11.21 -2.44
N ASP A 284 -2.13 -10.85 -1.64
CA ASP A 284 -2.03 -10.87 -0.18
C ASP A 284 -2.46 -12.25 0.32
N PHE A 285 -1.78 -12.77 1.36
CA PHE A 285 -2.12 -14.06 1.96
C PHE A 285 -1.92 -14.06 3.48
N ILE A 286 -2.94 -14.51 4.21
CA ILE A 286 -2.90 -14.60 5.68
C ILE A 286 -2.73 -16.06 6.09
N VAL A 287 -1.64 -16.35 6.78
CA VAL A 287 -1.30 -17.68 7.30
C VAL A 287 -1.59 -17.74 8.80
N GLY A 288 -2.08 -18.86 9.27
CA GLY A 288 -2.33 -19.07 10.71
C GLY A 288 -3.58 -18.36 11.24
N HIS A 289 -4.55 -18.04 10.37
CA HIS A 289 -5.86 -17.55 10.79
C HIS A 289 -6.56 -18.61 11.66
N PRO A 290 -7.31 -18.23 12.72
CA PRO A 290 -8.08 -19.18 13.52
C PRO A 290 -8.92 -20.11 12.66
N GLY A 291 -8.82 -21.42 12.95
CA GLY A 291 -9.50 -22.45 12.17
C GLY A 291 -8.71 -22.98 10.96
N GLU A 292 -7.50 -22.51 10.69
CA GLU A 292 -6.61 -23.07 9.64
C GLU A 292 -6.01 -24.42 10.08
N THR A 293 -6.82 -25.48 10.01
CA THR A 293 -6.37 -26.84 10.33
C THR A 293 -5.30 -27.33 9.36
N PRO A 294 -4.53 -28.42 9.69
CA PRO A 294 -3.58 -29.01 8.75
C PRO A 294 -4.22 -29.39 7.41
N GLN A 295 -5.46 -29.89 7.42
CA GLN A 295 -6.19 -30.26 6.20
C GLN A 295 -6.50 -29.05 5.33
N ARG A 296 -6.94 -27.93 5.95
CA ARG A 296 -7.24 -26.66 5.25
C ARG A 296 -5.96 -26.02 4.70
N TRP A 297 -4.85 -26.13 5.45
CA TRP A 297 -3.55 -25.69 4.95
C TRP A 297 -3.10 -26.54 3.75
N LYS A 298 -3.24 -27.88 3.83
CA LYS A 298 -2.91 -28.76 2.71
C LYS A 298 -3.73 -28.40 1.46
N GLU A 299 -5.04 -28.21 1.59
CA GLU A 299 -5.90 -27.76 0.50
C GLU A 299 -5.42 -26.41 -0.07
N ALA A 300 -5.09 -25.48 0.82
CA ALA A 300 -4.59 -24.15 0.40
C ALA A 300 -3.27 -24.26 -0.35
N TRP A 301 -2.37 -25.11 0.10
CA TRP A 301 -1.06 -25.34 -0.52
C TRP A 301 -1.19 -25.90 -1.92
N GLU A 302 -1.94 -26.98 -2.11
CA GLU A 302 -2.20 -27.59 -3.42
C GLU A 302 -2.80 -26.59 -4.42
N ARG A 303 -3.58 -25.64 -3.94
CA ARG A 303 -4.16 -24.55 -4.74
C ARG A 303 -3.16 -23.46 -5.06
N LEU A 304 -2.31 -23.09 -4.10
CA LEU A 304 -1.23 -22.11 -4.31
C LEU A 304 -0.19 -22.58 -5.34
N GLU A 305 0.09 -23.90 -5.36
CA GLU A 305 0.97 -24.49 -6.37
C GLU A 305 0.43 -24.31 -7.80
N ARG A 306 -0.89 -24.31 -7.98
CA ARG A 306 -1.55 -24.14 -9.29
C ARG A 306 -1.59 -22.69 -9.76
N LEU A 307 -1.65 -21.73 -8.86
CA LEU A 307 -1.74 -20.32 -9.21
C LEU A 307 -0.42 -19.80 -9.81
N PRO A 308 -0.46 -19.05 -10.93
CA PRO A 308 0.73 -18.46 -11.57
C PRO A 308 1.20 -17.19 -10.83
N LEU A 309 1.42 -17.30 -9.52
CA LEU A 309 1.87 -16.22 -8.67
C LEU A 309 3.33 -15.85 -8.95
N THR A 310 3.63 -14.57 -8.94
CA THR A 310 4.99 -14.03 -9.02
C THR A 310 5.36 -13.21 -7.79
N HIS A 311 4.38 -12.65 -7.10
CA HIS A 311 4.58 -11.83 -5.91
C HIS A 311 3.61 -12.24 -4.80
N VAL A 312 4.03 -12.09 -3.54
CA VAL A 312 3.15 -12.31 -2.39
C VAL A 312 3.49 -11.35 -1.26
N HIS A 313 2.46 -10.73 -0.72
CA HIS A 313 2.51 -10.11 0.60
C HIS A 313 1.87 -11.06 1.60
N ALA A 314 2.67 -11.94 2.18
CA ALA A 314 2.20 -12.93 3.13
C ALA A 314 2.42 -12.47 4.58
N PHE A 315 1.42 -12.69 5.42
CA PHE A 315 1.43 -12.29 6.82
C PHE A 315 0.95 -13.43 7.70
N THR A 316 1.54 -13.57 8.88
CA THR A 316 0.89 -14.34 9.93
C THR A 316 -0.33 -13.56 10.44
N TYR A 317 -1.42 -14.27 10.73
CA TYR A 317 -2.62 -13.65 11.28
C TYR A 317 -2.29 -12.76 12.50
N SER A 318 -2.80 -11.55 12.48
CA SER A 318 -2.67 -10.57 13.56
C SER A 318 -4.04 -10.30 14.16
N LYS A 319 -4.26 -10.74 15.39
CA LYS A 319 -5.50 -10.48 16.12
C LYS A 319 -5.75 -8.99 16.26
N ARG A 320 -6.94 -8.53 15.82
CA ARG A 320 -7.42 -7.15 15.96
C ARG A 320 -8.65 -7.12 16.86
N ASP A 321 -8.53 -6.45 18.00
CA ASP A 321 -9.65 -6.31 18.92
C ASP A 321 -10.86 -5.67 18.22
N GLY A 322 -12.05 -6.15 18.53
CA GLY A 322 -13.29 -5.72 17.89
C GLY A 322 -13.61 -6.41 16.56
N THR A 323 -12.70 -7.20 15.97
CA THR A 323 -12.98 -7.96 14.76
C THR A 323 -13.54 -9.35 15.08
N PRO A 324 -14.44 -9.92 14.23
CA PRO A 324 -14.99 -11.25 14.44
C PRO A 324 -13.93 -12.34 14.60
N SER A 325 -12.86 -12.31 13.80
CA SER A 325 -11.79 -13.31 13.88
C SER A 325 -11.03 -13.27 15.21
N ALA A 326 -11.06 -12.17 15.95
CA ALA A 326 -10.40 -12.08 17.25
C ALA A 326 -11.03 -13.01 18.33
N ALA A 327 -12.29 -13.37 18.13
CA ALA A 327 -13.04 -14.29 19.03
C ALA A 327 -13.02 -15.75 18.55
N MET A 328 -12.52 -16.02 17.33
CA MET A 328 -12.53 -17.37 16.74
C MET A 328 -11.52 -18.31 17.40
N LYS A 329 -11.86 -19.59 17.44
CA LYS A 329 -11.03 -20.69 17.92
C LYS A 329 -11.09 -21.88 16.95
N PRO A 330 -10.08 -22.78 16.95
CA PRO A 330 -8.83 -22.71 17.71
C PRO A 330 -7.86 -21.68 17.11
N GLU A 331 -7.06 -21.07 17.95
CA GLU A 331 -5.89 -20.29 17.51
C GLU A 331 -4.80 -21.24 17.00
N ILE A 332 -4.01 -20.78 16.02
CA ILE A 332 -2.91 -21.55 15.45
C ILE A 332 -1.61 -21.20 16.17
N ASP A 333 -0.81 -22.22 16.53
CA ASP A 333 0.51 -22.00 17.14
C ASP A 333 1.37 -21.12 16.21
N GLY A 334 1.97 -20.08 16.78
CA GLY A 334 2.77 -19.12 16.02
C GLY A 334 3.98 -19.74 15.32
N ARG A 335 4.53 -20.88 15.82
CA ARG A 335 5.62 -21.60 15.14
C ARG A 335 5.11 -22.26 13.85
N ILE A 336 3.91 -22.85 13.90
CA ILE A 336 3.25 -23.42 12.72
C ILE A 336 2.97 -22.34 11.69
N ALA A 337 2.39 -21.20 12.10
CA ALA A 337 2.13 -20.09 11.21
C ALA A 337 3.42 -19.56 10.54
N LYS A 338 4.51 -19.42 11.29
CA LYS A 338 5.81 -19.00 10.75
C LYS A 338 6.41 -20.00 9.76
N ALA A 339 6.29 -21.31 10.04
CA ALA A 339 6.77 -22.35 9.12
C ALA A 339 5.99 -22.28 7.78
N ARG A 340 4.66 -22.22 7.84
CA ARG A 340 3.80 -22.08 6.64
C ARG A 340 4.10 -20.79 5.85
N LEU A 341 4.37 -19.70 6.57
CA LEU A 341 4.76 -18.44 5.94
C LEU A 341 6.07 -18.59 5.17
N ALA A 342 7.07 -19.23 5.75
CA ALA A 342 8.37 -19.45 5.10
C ALA A 342 8.22 -20.32 3.84
N GLU A 343 7.47 -21.42 3.92
CA GLU A 343 7.17 -22.30 2.79
C GLU A 343 6.50 -21.52 1.64
N LEU A 344 5.50 -20.68 1.96
CA LEU A 344 4.80 -19.86 0.97
C LEU A 344 5.73 -18.84 0.29
N LEU A 345 6.57 -18.17 1.05
CA LEU A 345 7.53 -17.20 0.51
C LEU A 345 8.53 -17.87 -0.44
N GLU A 346 9.04 -19.06 -0.06
CA GLU A 346 9.95 -19.84 -0.91
C GLU A 346 9.30 -20.28 -2.22
N LEU A 347 8.06 -20.79 -2.17
CA LEU A 347 7.29 -21.17 -3.36
C LEU A 347 7.14 -20.00 -4.34
N VAL A 348 6.72 -18.83 -3.83
CA VAL A 348 6.45 -17.68 -4.70
C VAL A 348 7.75 -17.07 -5.22
N GLU A 349 8.83 -17.05 -4.43
CA GLU A 349 10.15 -16.62 -4.88
C GLU A 349 10.65 -17.48 -6.05
N ALA A 350 10.52 -18.80 -5.95
CA ALA A 350 10.88 -19.71 -7.05
C ALA A 350 10.07 -19.44 -8.32
N LYS A 351 8.77 -19.19 -8.17
CA LYS A 351 7.87 -18.84 -9.30
C LYS A 351 8.24 -17.47 -9.90
N ASN A 352 8.55 -16.47 -9.06
CA ASN A 352 8.98 -15.16 -9.52
C ASN A 352 10.32 -15.24 -10.28
N PHE A 353 11.28 -16.01 -9.77
CA PHE A 353 12.55 -16.23 -10.47
C PHE A 353 12.35 -16.86 -11.84
N ALA A 354 11.49 -17.88 -11.94
CA ALA A 354 11.14 -18.51 -13.22
C ALA A 354 10.43 -17.51 -14.17
N PHE A 355 9.58 -16.63 -13.65
CA PHE A 355 8.93 -15.57 -14.42
C PHE A 355 9.97 -14.59 -14.97
N ARG A 356 10.87 -14.06 -14.14
CA ARG A 356 11.91 -13.10 -14.53
C ARG A 356 12.87 -13.68 -15.58
N ARG A 357 13.18 -14.96 -15.50
CA ARG A 357 13.99 -15.64 -16.54
C ARG A 357 13.31 -15.68 -17.91
N ARG A 358 11.98 -15.75 -17.95
CA ARG A 358 11.19 -15.75 -19.21
C ARG A 358 10.93 -14.35 -19.74
N HIS A 359 10.83 -13.36 -18.83
CA HIS A 359 10.51 -11.97 -19.12
C HIS A 359 11.68 -11.04 -18.79
N ASN A 360 12.88 -11.39 -19.25
CA ASN A 360 14.11 -10.66 -18.96
C ASN A 360 14.57 -9.73 -20.09
N ARG A 361 13.69 -9.44 -21.06
CA ARG A 361 13.98 -8.59 -22.22
C ARG A 361 12.98 -7.47 -22.31
N ASP A 362 13.41 -6.40 -23.03
CA ASP A 362 12.57 -5.23 -23.27
C ASP A 362 11.96 -4.65 -21.98
N LEU A 363 12.79 -4.51 -20.95
CA LEU A 363 12.35 -3.98 -19.67
C LEU A 363 12.28 -2.45 -19.73
N ASP A 364 11.13 -1.90 -19.31
CA ASP A 364 10.89 -0.47 -19.17
C ASP A 364 11.00 -0.09 -17.69
N VAL A 365 12.14 0.45 -17.28
CA VAL A 365 12.51 0.67 -15.89
C VAL A 365 12.46 2.15 -15.54
N LEU A 366 11.75 2.49 -14.45
CA LEU A 366 11.89 3.77 -13.78
C LEU A 366 12.95 3.63 -12.68
N VAL A 367 14.04 4.36 -12.81
CA VAL A 367 15.14 4.36 -11.84
C VAL A 367 14.78 5.27 -10.67
N GLU A 368 14.87 4.76 -9.44
CA GLU A 368 14.41 5.47 -8.25
C GLU A 368 15.51 6.01 -7.36
N SER A 369 16.65 5.33 -7.32
CA SER A 369 17.74 5.69 -6.41
C SER A 369 19.09 5.15 -6.88
N LYS A 370 20.13 5.68 -6.27
CA LYS A 370 21.51 5.21 -6.38
C LYS A 370 21.99 4.77 -5.00
N ASP A 371 22.67 3.63 -4.91
CA ASP A 371 23.26 3.15 -3.66
C ASP A 371 24.69 3.72 -3.45
N ASP A 372 25.26 3.43 -2.28
CA ASP A 372 26.62 3.88 -1.91
C ASP A 372 27.72 3.22 -2.78
N ASP A 373 27.43 2.08 -3.41
CA ASP A 373 28.32 1.40 -4.34
C ASP A 373 28.23 1.96 -5.77
N GLY A 374 27.36 2.96 -6.00
CA GLY A 374 27.17 3.62 -7.29
C GLY A 374 26.20 2.92 -8.23
N ARG A 375 25.51 1.84 -7.78
CA ARG A 375 24.53 1.12 -8.58
C ARG A 375 23.19 1.81 -8.49
N PHE A 376 22.45 1.78 -9.59
CA PHE A 376 21.09 2.32 -9.67
C PHE A 376 20.05 1.24 -9.42
N HIS A 377 18.97 1.63 -8.77
CA HIS A 377 17.85 0.74 -8.44
C HIS A 377 16.54 1.30 -8.97
N GLY A 378 15.71 0.43 -9.55
CA GLY A 378 14.40 0.81 -10.07
C GLY A 378 13.48 -0.39 -10.17
N TYR A 379 12.32 -0.17 -10.77
CA TYR A 379 11.33 -1.22 -11.01
C TYR A 379 10.93 -1.24 -12.48
N ASP A 380 10.86 -2.46 -13.03
CA ASP A 380 10.36 -2.71 -14.38
C ASP A 380 8.82 -2.63 -14.46
N GLN A 381 8.26 -2.85 -15.65
CA GLN A 381 6.82 -2.89 -15.88
C GLN A 381 6.12 -4.02 -15.12
N TYR A 382 6.83 -5.07 -14.71
CA TYR A 382 6.33 -6.22 -13.96
C TYR A 382 6.44 -6.04 -12.43
N PHE A 383 6.92 -4.87 -11.99
CA PHE A 383 7.20 -4.56 -10.60
C PHE A 383 8.32 -5.41 -9.98
N ASN A 384 9.21 -5.95 -10.79
CA ASN A 384 10.43 -6.58 -10.29
C ASN A 384 11.52 -5.53 -10.06
N ALA A 385 12.28 -5.72 -9.00
CA ALA A 385 13.44 -4.89 -8.72
C ALA A 385 14.52 -5.12 -9.80
N VAL A 386 15.12 -4.03 -10.28
CA VAL A 386 16.21 -4.05 -11.24
C VAL A 386 17.38 -3.25 -10.68
N THR A 387 18.54 -3.89 -10.59
CA THR A 387 19.81 -3.25 -10.27
C THR A 387 20.56 -2.97 -11.58
N ILE A 388 21.02 -1.73 -11.76
CA ILE A 388 21.61 -1.27 -13.02
C ILE A 388 23.00 -0.71 -12.72
N GLU A 389 24.02 -1.15 -13.47
CA GLU A 389 25.35 -0.58 -13.50
C GLU A 389 25.50 0.33 -14.72
N SER A 390 25.90 1.57 -14.51
CA SER A 390 26.07 2.57 -15.57
C SER A 390 27.06 3.66 -15.14
N ASP A 391 27.81 4.20 -16.11
CA ASP A 391 28.66 5.37 -15.90
C ASP A 391 27.89 6.69 -15.96
N ALA A 392 26.67 6.69 -16.53
CA ALA A 392 25.79 7.85 -16.58
C ALA A 392 24.95 7.96 -15.30
N ASP A 393 24.52 9.17 -14.94
CA ASP A 393 23.55 9.37 -13.87
C ASP A 393 22.14 9.07 -14.38
N LEU A 394 21.53 8.05 -13.80
CA LEU A 394 20.23 7.51 -14.24
C LEU A 394 19.09 7.82 -13.26
N GLU A 395 19.35 8.41 -12.11
CA GLU A 395 18.35 8.63 -11.07
C GLU A 395 17.18 9.50 -11.60
N GLY A 396 15.94 9.05 -11.35
CA GLY A 396 14.72 9.69 -11.83
C GLY A 396 14.38 9.46 -13.30
N ASN A 397 15.25 8.78 -14.07
CA ASN A 397 15.06 8.56 -15.49
C ASN A 397 14.34 7.25 -15.82
N TRP A 398 13.68 7.24 -16.97
CA TRP A 398 13.14 6.04 -17.59
C TRP A 398 14.18 5.44 -18.54
N ILE A 399 14.43 4.13 -18.37
CA ILE A 399 15.44 3.42 -19.17
C ILE A 399 14.78 2.17 -19.77
N ARG A 400 15.08 1.94 -21.05
CA ARG A 400 14.78 0.67 -21.70
C ARG A 400 16.01 -0.23 -21.63
N ILE A 401 15.82 -1.44 -21.15
CA ILE A 401 16.85 -2.46 -21.00
C ILE A 401 16.53 -3.60 -21.96
N ASP A 402 17.39 -3.83 -22.95
CA ASP A 402 17.18 -4.86 -23.98
C ASP A 402 17.21 -6.26 -23.37
N ALA A 403 18.11 -6.49 -22.42
CA ALA A 403 18.21 -7.77 -21.69
C ALA A 403 18.78 -7.56 -20.29
N ALA A 404 18.25 -8.32 -19.34
CA ALA A 404 18.75 -8.35 -17.96
C ALA A 404 18.99 -9.79 -17.51
N GLU A 405 19.87 -9.99 -16.56
CA GLU A 405 20.11 -11.26 -15.90
C GLU A 405 19.14 -11.38 -14.70
N ALA A 406 18.38 -12.49 -14.63
CA ALA A 406 17.59 -12.79 -13.45
C ALA A 406 18.49 -13.30 -12.33
N THR A 407 18.49 -12.62 -11.18
CA THR A 407 19.22 -13.02 -9.97
C THR A 407 18.22 -13.47 -8.89
N LYS A 408 18.69 -13.91 -7.74
CA LYS A 408 17.82 -14.27 -6.63
C LYS A 408 17.07 -13.05 -6.06
N GLU A 409 17.71 -11.89 -6.03
CA GLU A 409 17.20 -10.67 -5.44
C GLU A 409 16.36 -9.80 -6.41
N GLY A 410 16.44 -10.07 -7.72
CA GLY A 410 15.79 -9.26 -8.75
C GLY A 410 16.35 -9.52 -10.14
N SER A 411 16.49 -8.47 -10.92
CA SER A 411 17.16 -8.49 -12.23
C SER A 411 18.36 -7.56 -12.20
N ARG A 412 19.43 -7.91 -12.95
CA ARG A 412 20.63 -7.10 -13.08
C ARG A 412 20.90 -6.76 -14.54
N ALA A 413 21.26 -5.51 -14.81
CA ALA A 413 21.56 -5.03 -16.14
C ALA A 413 22.80 -4.10 -16.15
N PHE A 414 23.40 -3.97 -17.33
CA PHE A 414 24.48 -3.04 -17.62
C PHE A 414 24.01 -2.13 -18.75
N VAL A 415 24.14 -0.81 -18.57
CA VAL A 415 23.65 0.20 -19.53
C VAL A 415 24.71 1.29 -19.76
#